data_90a6d628c8dd07a36877d5e2220a6416
#
_entry.id   90a6d628c8dd07a36877d5e2220a6416
#
_cell.length_a   1.000
_cell.length_b   1.000
_cell.length_c   1.000
_cell.angle_alpha   90.00
_cell.angle_beta   90.00
_cell.angle_gamma   90.00
#
_symmetry.space_group_name_H-M   'P 1'
#
loop_
_entity.id
_entity.type
_entity.pdbx_description
1 polymer ?
#
loop_
_entity_poly.entity_id
_entity_poly.type
_entity_poly.pdbx_seq_one_letter_code
_entity_poly.pdbx_strand_id
1 'polypeptide(L)'
;MRLYHNPRCSKSRQAVALLKERGVAFEERRYLTEGVHPEDLALLAGLGGIVRKNDLDEDIDLSDVAAVRALLASNPKPMQRPVLVHEGRAVIGRPPEDILHLLD
;
A
#
# COMPACT_ATOMS: atom_id res chain seq x y z
N MET A 1 10.70 -6.47 4.19
CA MET A 1 10.22 -5.32 3.39
C MET A 1 9.23 -5.82 2.36
N ARG A 2 8.08 -5.20 2.30
CA ARG A 2 6.99 -5.62 1.40
C ARG A 2 6.44 -4.41 0.66
N LEU A 3 6.44 -4.47 -0.67
CA LEU A 3 5.89 -3.40 -1.51
C LEU A 3 4.54 -3.85 -2.07
N TYR A 4 3.48 -3.12 -1.71
CA TYR A 4 2.16 -3.33 -2.30
C TYR A 4 2.13 -2.68 -3.66
N HIS A 5 2.00 -3.48 -4.70
CA HIS A 5 2.28 -3.13 -6.08
C HIS A 5 1.09 -3.39 -6.99
N ASN A 6 0.83 -2.42 -7.88
CA ASN A 6 -0.08 -2.57 -9.00
C ASN A 6 0.71 -2.41 -10.30
N PRO A 7 0.92 -3.49 -11.07
CA PRO A 7 1.75 -3.43 -12.29
C PRO A 7 1.24 -2.44 -13.35
N ARG A 8 -0.04 -2.07 -13.28
CA ARG A 8 -0.63 -1.12 -14.24
C ARG A 8 -0.46 0.33 -13.81
N CYS A 9 0.00 0.58 -12.59
CA CYS A 9 0.18 1.94 -12.08
C CYS A 9 1.62 2.39 -12.32
N SER A 10 1.81 3.52 -13.04
CA SER A 10 3.15 4.01 -13.35
C SER A 10 3.96 4.35 -12.10
N LYS A 11 3.33 4.95 -11.09
CA LYS A 11 4.00 5.28 -9.83
C LYS A 11 4.43 4.04 -9.08
N SER A 12 3.63 2.98 -9.16
CA SER A 12 3.96 1.69 -8.56
C SER A 12 5.17 1.04 -9.26
N ARG A 13 5.21 1.10 -10.59
CA ARG A 13 6.36 0.61 -11.35
C ARG A 13 7.63 1.41 -11.05
N GLN A 14 7.49 2.72 -10.87
CA GLN A 14 8.61 3.58 -10.48
C GLN A 14 9.17 3.20 -9.11
N ALA A 15 8.29 2.87 -8.16
CA ALA A 15 8.71 2.42 -6.84
C ALA A 15 9.52 1.12 -6.91
N VAL A 16 9.07 0.15 -7.72
CA VAL A 16 9.82 -1.09 -7.94
C VAL A 16 11.21 -0.79 -8.47
N ALA A 17 11.30 0.10 -9.47
CA ALA A 17 12.59 0.48 -10.06
C ALA A 17 13.52 1.15 -9.02
N LEU A 18 12.98 2.02 -8.18
CA LEU A 18 13.76 2.68 -7.13
C LEU A 18 14.35 1.69 -6.13
N LEU A 19 13.56 0.71 -5.69
CA LEU A 19 14.03 -0.31 -4.75
C LEU A 19 15.10 -1.20 -5.39
N LYS A 20 14.92 -1.57 -6.65
CA LYS A 20 15.92 -2.36 -7.38
C LYS A 20 17.22 -1.58 -7.57
N GLU A 21 17.11 -0.31 -7.91
CA GLU A 21 18.27 0.57 -8.06
C GLU A 21 19.06 0.70 -6.75
N ARG A 22 18.36 0.71 -5.61
CA ARG A 22 19.01 0.76 -4.30
C ARG A 22 19.57 -0.59 -3.86
N GLY A 23 19.32 -1.66 -4.61
CA GLY A 23 19.85 -2.99 -4.31
C GLY A 23 19.27 -3.62 -3.06
N VAL A 24 18.07 -3.21 -2.62
CA VAL A 24 17.42 -3.77 -1.44
C VAL A 24 16.53 -4.95 -1.82
N ALA A 25 16.52 -5.98 -0.97
CA ALA A 25 15.62 -7.11 -1.16
C ALA A 25 14.24 -6.75 -0.63
N PHE A 26 13.20 -7.06 -1.41
CA PHE A 26 11.82 -6.81 -0.99
C PHE A 26 10.88 -7.84 -1.61
N GLU A 27 9.76 -8.07 -0.93
CA GLU A 27 8.66 -8.86 -1.46
C GLU A 27 7.77 -7.94 -2.30
N GLU A 28 7.51 -8.31 -3.55
CA GLU A 28 6.56 -7.61 -4.41
C GLU A 28 5.19 -8.24 -4.21
N ARG A 29 4.28 -7.54 -3.54
CA ARG A 29 2.94 -8.05 -3.28
C ARG A 29 1.92 -7.40 -4.20
N ARG A 30 1.38 -8.20 -5.12
CA ARG A 30 0.34 -7.75 -6.05
C ARG A 30 -1.01 -7.88 -5.36
N TYR A 31 -1.41 -6.84 -4.65
CA TYR A 31 -2.56 -6.88 -3.76
C TYR A 31 -3.89 -7.14 -4.46
N LEU A 32 -4.01 -6.84 -5.77
CA LEU A 32 -5.24 -7.10 -6.52
C LEU A 32 -5.50 -8.60 -6.69
N THR A 33 -4.46 -9.42 -6.69
CA THR A 33 -4.58 -10.88 -6.83
C THR A 33 -4.28 -11.62 -5.54
N GLU A 34 -3.31 -11.14 -4.76
CA GLU A 34 -2.86 -11.80 -3.52
C GLU A 34 -3.53 -11.25 -2.27
N GLY A 35 -4.16 -10.07 -2.38
CA GLY A 35 -4.75 -9.39 -1.24
C GLY A 35 -3.72 -8.71 -0.34
N VAL A 36 -4.20 -8.10 0.73
CA VAL A 36 -3.35 -7.50 1.77
C VAL A 36 -2.94 -8.60 2.74
N HIS A 37 -1.64 -8.65 3.06
CA HIS A 37 -1.15 -9.63 4.03
C HIS A 37 -1.82 -9.37 5.39
N PRO A 38 -2.34 -10.42 6.07
CA PRO A 38 -3.07 -10.24 7.33
C PRO A 38 -2.30 -9.46 8.40
N GLU A 39 -0.98 -9.64 8.48
CA GLU A 39 -0.17 -8.93 9.47
C GLU A 39 -0.03 -7.43 9.21
N ASP A 40 -0.34 -6.97 7.99
CA ASP A 40 -0.25 -5.55 7.63
C ASP A 40 -1.60 -4.81 7.71
N LEU A 41 -2.70 -5.53 7.90
CA LEU A 41 -4.04 -4.94 7.86
C LEU A 41 -4.22 -3.79 8.86
N ALA A 42 -3.84 -4.00 10.11
CA ALA A 42 -3.99 -2.99 11.14
C ALA A 42 -3.12 -1.77 10.84
N LEU A 43 -1.88 -1.99 10.41
CA LEU A 43 -0.96 -0.92 10.07
C LEU A 43 -1.48 -0.08 8.92
N LEU A 44 -1.91 -0.72 7.83
CA LEU A 44 -2.41 -0.02 6.65
C LEU A 44 -3.74 0.69 6.92
N ALA A 45 -4.63 0.07 7.71
CA ALA A 45 -5.91 0.70 8.04
C ALA A 45 -5.72 2.00 8.83
N GLY A 46 -4.64 2.14 9.59
CA GLY A 46 -4.33 3.35 10.32
C GLY A 46 -3.58 4.40 9.53
N LEU A 47 -3.21 4.10 8.29
CA LEU A 47 -2.42 5.00 7.46
C LEU A 47 -3.30 6.03 6.76
N GLY A 48 -3.06 7.31 7.02
CA GLY A 48 -3.84 8.38 6.39
C GLY A 48 -3.72 8.35 4.88
N GLY A 49 -4.86 8.45 4.18
CA GLY A 49 -4.91 8.47 2.73
C GLY A 49 -4.81 7.10 2.07
N ILE A 50 -4.89 6.01 2.84
CA ILE A 50 -4.75 4.64 2.28
C ILE A 50 -5.87 4.28 1.30
N VAL A 51 -7.06 4.86 1.44
CA VAL A 51 -8.20 4.57 0.58
C VAL A 51 -8.42 5.71 -0.41
N ARG A 52 -8.54 5.36 -1.69
CA ARG A 52 -8.88 6.30 -2.77
C ARG A 52 -10.40 6.41 -2.85
N LYS A 53 -10.94 7.53 -2.41
CA LYS A 53 -12.39 7.74 -2.37
C LYS A 53 -13.07 7.51 -3.71
N ASN A 54 -12.42 7.93 -4.80
CA ASN A 54 -13.00 7.82 -6.14
C ASN A 54 -13.12 6.36 -6.62
N ASP A 55 -12.43 5.43 -5.97
CA ASP A 55 -12.45 4.02 -6.33
C ASP A 55 -13.38 3.19 -5.43
N LEU A 56 -14.10 3.86 -4.50
CA LEU A 56 -15.06 3.17 -3.63
C LEU A 56 -16.37 2.92 -4.37
N ASP A 57 -16.87 1.69 -4.25
CA ASP A 57 -18.16 1.28 -4.79
C ASP A 57 -19.31 1.44 -3.79
N GLU A 58 -18.96 1.69 -2.53
CA GLU A 58 -19.92 1.83 -1.44
C GLU A 58 -19.51 2.95 -0.49
N ASP A 59 -20.47 3.39 0.33
CA ASP A 59 -20.25 4.46 1.27
C ASP A 59 -19.65 3.89 2.56
N ILE A 60 -18.39 4.23 2.84
CA ILE A 60 -17.65 3.74 4.01
C ILE A 60 -17.10 4.95 4.77
N ASP A 61 -17.26 4.92 6.10
CA ASP A 61 -16.66 5.93 6.96
C ASP A 61 -15.15 5.68 7.05
N LEU A 62 -14.40 6.51 6.32
CA LEU A 62 -12.93 6.39 6.27
C LEU A 62 -12.24 6.84 7.55
N SER A 63 -12.97 7.45 8.49
CA SER A 63 -12.43 7.77 9.81
C SER A 63 -12.52 6.58 10.76
N ASP A 64 -13.30 5.55 10.41
CA ASP A 64 -13.45 4.33 11.20
C ASP A 64 -12.40 3.32 10.78
N VAL A 65 -11.35 3.17 11.59
CA VAL A 65 -10.24 2.26 11.29
C VAL A 65 -10.71 0.81 11.12
N ALA A 66 -11.68 0.37 11.91
CA ALA A 66 -12.21 -0.98 11.79
C ALA A 66 -12.90 -1.20 10.45
N ALA A 67 -13.65 -0.21 9.96
CA ALA A 67 -14.30 -0.27 8.65
C ALA A 67 -13.27 -0.28 7.52
N VAL A 68 -12.22 0.54 7.62
CA VAL A 68 -11.13 0.55 6.63
C VAL A 68 -10.40 -0.78 6.62
N ARG A 69 -10.11 -1.34 7.79
CA ARG A 69 -9.46 -2.65 7.89
C ARG A 69 -10.30 -3.75 7.21
N ALA A 70 -11.59 -3.77 7.47
CA ALA A 70 -12.51 -4.73 6.85
C ALA A 70 -12.54 -4.58 5.32
N LEU A 71 -12.55 -3.33 4.84
CA LEU A 71 -12.49 -3.05 3.41
C LEU A 71 -11.20 -3.60 2.79
N LEU A 72 -10.05 -3.31 3.38
CA LEU A 72 -8.77 -3.77 2.85
C LEU A 72 -8.67 -5.30 2.84
N ALA A 73 -9.28 -5.96 3.83
CA ALA A 73 -9.28 -7.41 3.90
C ALA A 73 -10.18 -8.06 2.84
N SER A 74 -11.32 -7.43 2.52
CA SER A 74 -12.31 -8.00 1.60
C SER A 74 -12.17 -7.52 0.17
N ASN A 75 -11.76 -6.27 -0.04
CA ASN A 75 -11.64 -5.67 -1.36
C ASN A 75 -10.55 -4.58 -1.37
N PRO A 76 -9.30 -4.94 -1.64
CA PRO A 76 -8.20 -3.97 -1.63
C PRO A 76 -8.13 -3.08 -2.88
N LYS A 77 -9.04 -3.23 -3.83
CA LYS A 77 -9.03 -2.45 -5.08
C LYS A 77 -8.91 -0.94 -4.85
N PRO A 78 -9.63 -0.31 -3.90
CA PRO A 78 -9.52 1.13 -3.67
C PRO A 78 -8.29 1.55 -2.88
N MET A 79 -7.40 0.62 -2.54
CA MET A 79 -6.19 0.94 -1.79
C MET A 79 -5.26 1.83 -2.61
N GLN A 80 -4.65 2.80 -1.94
CA GLN A 80 -3.61 3.62 -2.54
C GLN A 80 -2.38 2.75 -2.85
N ARG A 81 -1.64 3.11 -3.90
CA ARG A 81 -0.45 2.35 -4.35
C ARG A 81 0.56 3.30 -4.97
N PRO A 82 1.87 2.99 -4.88
CA PRO A 82 2.43 1.89 -4.12
C PRO A 82 2.47 2.21 -2.62
N VAL A 83 2.58 1.16 -1.81
CA VAL A 83 2.78 1.31 -0.36
C VAL A 83 3.92 0.39 0.05
N LEU A 84 4.93 0.94 0.73
CA LEU A 84 6.03 0.14 1.26
C LEU A 84 5.83 -0.08 2.76
N VAL A 85 5.94 -1.33 3.17
CA VAL A 85 5.88 -1.74 4.58
C VAL A 85 7.25 -2.30 4.99
N HIS A 86 7.79 -1.77 6.09
CA HIS A 86 9.08 -2.21 6.60
C HIS A 86 9.18 -1.95 8.09
N GLU A 87 9.46 -3.00 8.86
CA GLU A 87 9.69 -2.93 10.32
C GLU A 87 8.58 -2.18 11.07
N GLY A 88 7.33 -2.55 10.81
CA GLY A 88 6.18 -1.97 11.49
C GLY A 88 5.81 -0.55 11.07
N ARG A 89 6.42 -0.06 9.98
CA ARG A 89 6.11 1.26 9.42
C ARG A 89 5.64 1.12 7.98
N ALA A 90 4.81 2.05 7.53
CA ALA A 90 4.32 2.06 6.16
C ALA A 90 4.36 3.47 5.60
N VAL A 91 4.60 3.58 4.29
CA VAL A 91 4.55 4.85 3.57
C VAL A 91 3.91 4.66 2.21
N ILE A 92 3.05 5.62 1.83
CA ILE A 92 2.47 5.66 0.50
C ILE A 92 3.48 6.34 -0.42
N GLY A 93 3.81 5.70 -1.54
CA GLY A 93 4.78 6.19 -2.51
C GLY A 93 4.18 7.19 -3.50
N ARG A 94 3.79 8.34 -3.02
CA ARG A 94 3.26 9.44 -3.84
C ARG A 94 3.80 10.78 -3.37
N PRO A 95 4.87 11.26 -4.02
CA PRO A 95 5.57 10.64 -5.16
C PRO A 95 6.29 9.33 -4.80
N PRO A 96 6.65 8.51 -5.79
CA PRO A 96 7.28 7.20 -5.50
C PRO A 96 8.52 7.27 -4.61
N GLU A 97 9.29 8.34 -4.69
CA GLU A 97 10.50 8.56 -3.89
C GLU A 97 10.23 8.58 -2.39
N ASP A 98 8.99 8.83 -1.96
CA ASP A 98 8.63 8.86 -0.54
C ASP A 98 8.90 7.51 0.15
N ILE A 99 8.88 6.39 -0.61
CA ILE A 99 9.18 5.08 -0.04
C ILE A 99 10.62 4.99 0.48
N LEU A 100 11.52 5.80 -0.07
CA LEU A 100 12.94 5.79 0.32
C LEU A 100 13.15 6.24 1.76
N HIS A 101 12.19 6.96 2.34
CA HIS A 101 12.26 7.38 3.74
C HIS A 101 12.30 6.20 4.71
N LEU A 102 11.76 5.04 4.32
CA LEU A 102 11.80 3.84 5.16
C LEU A 102 13.14 3.11 5.10
N LEU A 103 14.01 3.49 4.18
CA LEU A 103 15.33 2.86 4.01
C LEU A 103 16.41 3.51 4.88
N ASP A 104 16.13 4.65 5.45
CA ASP A 104 17.09 5.42 6.26
C ASP A 104 17.09 4.99 7.73
#